data_b5694f6c174e734890688efac71c50cb
#
_entry.id   b5694f6c174e734890688efac71c50cb
#
_cell.length_a   1.000
_cell.length_b   1.000
_cell.length_c   1.000
_cell.angle_alpha   90.00
_cell.angle_beta   90.00
_cell.angle_gamma   90.00
#
_symmetry.space_group_name_H-M   'P 1'
#
loop_
_entity.id
_entity.type
_entity.pdbx_description
1 polymer ?
#
loop_
_entity_poly.entity_id
_entity_poly.type
_entity_poly.pdbx_seq_one_letter_code
_entity_poly.pdbx_strand_id
1 'polypeptide(L)'
;MKKKVVIVGGGINGLTAANYLQKRNFNVHILEKNNHIGGACVKDTAVIGKKVFNYPKGATVLGMMQKFIFEETHLSKFVETYYPKSPKLVYFQDDLEPTRIFQNIDSLQNELKNKWNEKGDVAGFRNDENKVIHYLQNIYKKSTIPSISDAENILGKKTTELWIKGSAYDLLNHYFTSDKTKLYILFYQM
;
A
#
# COMPACT_ATOMS: atom_id res chain seq x y z
N MET A 1 -18.67 -34.02 -10.51
CA MET A 1 -17.62 -33.36 -11.35
C MET A 1 -17.27 -32.00 -10.73
N LYS A 2 -15.96 -31.64 -10.68
CA LYS A 2 -15.55 -30.28 -10.26
C LYS A 2 -15.98 -29.25 -11.31
N LYS A 3 -16.57 -28.14 -10.89
CA LYS A 3 -16.87 -27.03 -11.79
C LYS A 3 -15.57 -26.45 -12.35
N LYS A 4 -15.54 -26.19 -13.66
CA LYS A 4 -14.37 -25.58 -14.34
C LYS A 4 -14.49 -24.06 -14.29
N VAL A 5 -13.37 -23.38 -14.03
CA VAL A 5 -13.23 -21.91 -14.05
C VAL A 5 -12.02 -21.55 -14.88
N VAL A 6 -12.16 -20.58 -15.75
CA VAL A 6 -11.07 -20.00 -16.52
C VAL A 6 -10.82 -18.59 -16.02
N ILE A 7 -9.55 -18.29 -15.70
CA ILE A 7 -9.08 -16.97 -15.30
C ILE A 7 -8.20 -16.43 -16.42
N VAL A 8 -8.50 -15.26 -16.93
CA VAL A 8 -7.70 -14.57 -17.93
C VAL A 8 -6.76 -13.60 -17.24
N GLY A 9 -5.46 -13.85 -17.37
CA GLY A 9 -4.38 -13.09 -16.75
C GLY A 9 -3.77 -13.77 -15.52
N GLY A 10 -2.48 -14.07 -15.59
CA GLY A 10 -1.65 -14.68 -14.55
C GLY A 10 -0.95 -13.67 -13.65
N GLY A 11 -1.49 -12.45 -13.47
CA GLY A 11 -1.01 -11.47 -12.51
C GLY A 11 -1.44 -11.82 -11.08
N ILE A 12 -1.03 -10.99 -10.10
CA ILE A 12 -1.25 -11.26 -8.67
C ILE A 12 -2.73 -11.48 -8.32
N ASN A 13 -3.64 -10.71 -8.91
CA ASN A 13 -5.08 -10.85 -8.67
C ASN A 13 -5.63 -12.17 -9.22
N GLY A 14 -5.22 -12.54 -10.46
CA GLY A 14 -5.62 -13.81 -11.08
C GLY A 14 -5.09 -15.00 -10.30
N LEU A 15 -3.84 -14.97 -9.84
CA LEU A 15 -3.22 -16.02 -9.04
C LEU A 15 -3.89 -16.13 -7.64
N THR A 16 -4.23 -15.00 -7.03
CA THR A 16 -4.97 -14.99 -5.76
C THR A 16 -6.34 -15.62 -5.92
N ALA A 17 -7.12 -15.18 -6.93
CA ALA A 17 -8.44 -15.75 -7.22
C ALA A 17 -8.34 -17.26 -7.51
N ALA A 18 -7.35 -17.70 -8.28
CA ALA A 18 -7.12 -19.10 -8.57
C ALA A 18 -6.89 -19.93 -7.29
N ASN A 19 -6.07 -19.41 -6.37
CA ASN A 19 -5.79 -20.07 -5.10
C ASN A 19 -7.07 -20.27 -4.27
N TYR A 20 -7.90 -19.22 -4.13
CA TYR A 20 -9.15 -19.30 -3.40
C TYR A 20 -10.18 -20.24 -4.05
N LEU A 21 -10.30 -20.22 -5.38
CA LEU A 21 -11.20 -21.12 -6.11
C LEU A 21 -10.75 -22.56 -6.02
N GLN A 22 -9.44 -22.83 -6.12
CA GLN A 22 -8.90 -24.17 -5.99
C GLN A 22 -9.14 -24.74 -4.58
N LYS A 23 -8.98 -23.93 -3.52
CA LYS A 23 -9.34 -24.34 -2.15
C LYS A 23 -10.81 -24.68 -1.98
N ARG A 24 -11.68 -24.10 -2.80
CA ARG A 24 -13.13 -24.41 -2.87
C ARG A 24 -13.49 -25.51 -3.84
N ASN A 25 -12.48 -26.32 -4.23
CA ASN A 25 -12.66 -27.49 -5.08
C ASN A 25 -13.09 -27.23 -6.53
N PHE A 26 -12.80 -26.01 -7.07
CA PHE A 26 -12.95 -25.75 -8.50
C PHE A 26 -11.75 -26.30 -9.28
N ASN A 27 -11.97 -26.67 -10.55
CA ASN A 27 -10.90 -26.95 -11.52
C ASN A 27 -10.55 -25.64 -12.23
N VAL A 28 -9.42 -25.03 -11.85
CA VAL A 28 -9.03 -23.68 -12.31
C VAL A 28 -7.99 -23.76 -13.40
N HIS A 29 -8.23 -23.05 -14.51
CA HIS A 29 -7.29 -22.85 -15.60
C HIS A 29 -6.96 -21.36 -15.71
N ILE A 30 -5.68 -21.00 -15.76
CA ILE A 30 -5.22 -19.64 -15.96
C ILE A 30 -4.68 -19.52 -17.38
N LEU A 31 -5.17 -18.54 -18.11
CA LEU A 31 -4.69 -18.15 -19.44
C LEU A 31 -3.86 -16.89 -19.32
N GLU A 32 -2.56 -16.97 -19.60
CA GLU A 32 -1.63 -15.85 -19.57
C GLU A 32 -1.08 -15.64 -20.99
N LYS A 33 -1.05 -14.37 -21.44
CA LYS A 33 -0.55 -14.02 -22.79
C LYS A 33 0.98 -14.06 -22.90
N ASN A 34 1.67 -13.84 -21.76
CA ASN A 34 3.13 -13.88 -21.72
C ASN A 34 3.63 -15.29 -21.44
N ASN A 35 4.91 -15.51 -21.65
CA ASN A 35 5.59 -16.78 -21.34
C ASN A 35 5.89 -16.97 -19.84
N HIS A 36 5.48 -16.03 -19.00
CA HIS A 36 5.65 -16.05 -17.54
C HIS A 36 4.42 -15.49 -16.82
N ILE A 37 4.18 -15.95 -15.62
CA ILE A 37 3.15 -15.46 -14.72
C ILE A 37 3.74 -14.40 -13.77
N GLY A 38 2.88 -13.62 -13.10
CA GLY A 38 3.27 -12.62 -12.10
C GLY A 38 2.83 -11.19 -12.44
N GLY A 39 2.53 -10.89 -13.70
CA GLY A 39 2.13 -9.56 -14.14
C GLY A 39 3.23 -8.52 -13.87
N ALA A 40 2.94 -7.51 -13.04
CA ALA A 40 3.92 -6.52 -12.61
C ALA A 40 4.88 -7.02 -11.51
N CYS A 41 4.56 -8.13 -10.85
CA CYS A 41 5.39 -8.73 -9.79
C CYS A 41 6.44 -9.70 -10.34
N VAL A 42 7.19 -9.25 -11.33
CA VAL A 42 8.28 -10.00 -11.94
C VAL A 42 9.61 -9.28 -11.75
N LYS A 43 10.68 -10.07 -11.69
CA LYS A 43 12.04 -9.54 -11.69
C LYS A 43 12.57 -9.42 -13.11
N ASP A 44 13.48 -8.49 -13.30
CA ASP A 44 14.32 -8.38 -14.47
C ASP A 44 15.79 -8.34 -14.03
N THR A 45 16.71 -8.45 -14.96
CA THR A 45 18.15 -8.48 -14.70
C THR A 45 18.86 -7.42 -15.54
N ALA A 46 19.79 -6.71 -14.90
CA ALA A 46 20.72 -5.82 -15.58
C ALA A 46 22.16 -6.33 -15.39
N VAL A 47 22.97 -6.27 -16.45
CA VAL A 47 24.40 -6.59 -16.40
C VAL A 47 25.18 -5.28 -16.50
N ILE A 48 25.95 -4.97 -15.47
CA ILE A 48 26.81 -3.78 -15.44
C ILE A 48 28.26 -4.27 -15.24
N GLY A 49 29.04 -4.19 -16.29
CA GLY A 49 30.38 -4.79 -16.33
C GLY A 49 30.30 -6.31 -16.18
N LYS A 50 30.89 -6.87 -15.12
CA LYS A 50 30.86 -8.33 -14.81
C LYS A 50 29.81 -8.69 -13.76
N LYS A 51 29.02 -7.74 -13.28
CA LYS A 51 28.02 -7.97 -12.19
C LYS A 51 26.61 -8.04 -12.76
N VAL A 52 25.85 -9.01 -12.24
CA VAL A 52 24.42 -9.19 -12.55
C VAL A 52 23.59 -8.66 -11.40
N PHE A 53 22.66 -7.78 -11.70
CA PHE A 53 21.74 -7.18 -10.73
C PHE A 53 20.32 -7.64 -11.05
N ASN A 54 19.63 -8.19 -10.06
CA ASN A 54 18.21 -8.46 -10.14
C ASN A 54 17.43 -7.27 -9.58
N TYR A 55 16.40 -6.83 -10.29
CA TYR A 55 15.53 -5.74 -9.83
C TYR A 55 14.06 -6.05 -10.13
N PRO A 56 13.13 -5.49 -9.35
CA PRO A 56 11.70 -5.63 -9.64
C PRO A 56 11.35 -4.80 -10.87
N LYS A 57 10.67 -5.41 -11.85
CA LYS A 57 10.32 -4.74 -13.10
C LYS A 57 9.19 -3.72 -12.94
N GLY A 58 8.24 -3.98 -12.05
CA GLY A 58 7.09 -3.11 -11.84
C GLY A 58 6.72 -2.93 -10.38
N ALA A 59 6.45 -4.02 -9.66
CA ALA A 59 6.07 -3.95 -8.25
C ALA A 59 7.29 -3.90 -7.35
N THR A 60 7.54 -2.75 -6.74
CA THR A 60 8.72 -2.51 -5.87
C THR A 60 8.44 -2.71 -4.39
N VAL A 61 7.16 -2.66 -3.97
CA VAL A 61 6.73 -2.78 -2.58
C VAL A 61 5.50 -3.68 -2.45
N LEU A 62 5.37 -4.35 -1.31
CA LEU A 62 4.23 -5.18 -0.96
C LEU A 62 3.20 -4.39 -0.13
N GLY A 63 2.85 -3.16 -0.56
CA GLY A 63 2.00 -2.27 0.23
C GLY A 63 0.51 -2.56 0.14
N MET A 64 0.03 -3.01 -1.01
CA MET A 64 -1.41 -3.14 -1.26
C MET A 64 -1.99 -4.53 -0.99
N MET A 65 -1.14 -5.54 -0.80
CA MET A 65 -1.62 -6.89 -0.48
C MET A 65 -2.14 -6.94 0.96
N GLN A 66 -3.39 -7.33 1.12
CA GLN A 66 -4.00 -7.46 2.44
C GLN A 66 -3.35 -8.60 3.22
N LYS A 67 -3.09 -8.36 4.50
CA LYS A 67 -2.41 -9.34 5.38
C LYS A 67 -3.10 -10.70 5.38
N PHE A 68 -4.44 -10.73 5.42
CA PHE A 68 -5.19 -11.98 5.41
C PHE A 68 -4.99 -12.80 4.12
N ILE A 69 -4.81 -12.14 2.95
CA ILE A 69 -4.50 -12.83 1.69
C ILE A 69 -3.13 -13.50 1.79
N PHE A 70 -2.14 -12.77 2.32
CA PHE A 70 -0.78 -13.28 2.50
C PHE A 70 -0.75 -14.51 3.41
N GLU A 71 -1.54 -14.49 4.49
CA GLU A 71 -1.68 -15.61 5.43
C GLU A 71 -2.48 -16.78 4.83
N GLU A 72 -3.66 -16.51 4.28
CA GLU A 72 -4.55 -17.54 3.75
C GLU A 72 -4.03 -18.24 2.50
N THR A 73 -3.23 -17.56 1.69
CA THR A 73 -2.54 -18.17 0.54
C THR A 73 -1.24 -18.87 0.93
N HIS A 74 -0.86 -18.82 2.20
CA HIS A 74 0.39 -19.36 2.75
C HIS A 74 1.67 -18.74 2.16
N LEU A 75 1.60 -17.55 1.59
CA LEU A 75 2.76 -16.83 1.05
C LEU A 75 3.84 -16.58 2.11
N SER A 76 3.45 -16.39 3.37
CA SER A 76 4.37 -16.25 4.51
C SER A 76 5.35 -17.42 4.68
N LYS A 77 5.05 -18.60 4.12
CA LYS A 77 5.96 -19.76 4.14
C LYS A 77 7.10 -19.67 3.10
N PHE A 78 6.94 -18.81 2.09
CA PHE A 78 7.83 -18.71 0.95
C PHE A 78 8.49 -17.35 0.79
N VAL A 79 7.94 -16.32 1.45
CA VAL A 79 8.37 -14.93 1.29
C VAL A 79 8.60 -14.32 2.67
N GLU A 80 9.79 -13.85 2.91
CA GLU A 80 10.12 -13.01 4.06
C GLU A 80 9.89 -11.53 3.69
N THR A 81 9.25 -10.79 4.59
CA THR A 81 9.01 -9.35 4.42
C THR A 81 9.86 -8.54 5.40
N TYR A 82 10.43 -7.47 4.89
CA TYR A 82 11.29 -6.59 5.66
C TYR A 82 10.72 -5.16 5.67
N TYR A 83 10.67 -4.56 6.85
CA TYR A 83 10.26 -3.17 7.06
C TYR A 83 11.44 -2.36 7.59
N PRO A 84 12.10 -1.54 6.77
CA PRO A 84 13.20 -0.71 7.24
C PRO A 84 12.70 0.41 8.17
N LYS A 85 13.53 0.84 9.12
CA LYS A 85 13.20 1.95 10.04
C LYS A 85 12.93 3.27 9.31
N SER A 86 13.62 3.48 8.18
CA SER A 86 13.43 4.61 7.26
C SER A 86 13.28 4.06 5.84
N PRO A 87 12.03 3.73 5.42
CA PRO A 87 11.77 3.03 4.16
C PRO A 87 11.95 3.92 2.93
N LYS A 88 11.95 5.24 3.07
CA LYS A 88 11.99 6.18 1.97
C LYS A 88 12.95 7.33 2.22
N LEU A 89 13.60 7.76 1.16
CA LEU A 89 14.30 9.03 1.06
C LEU A 89 13.56 9.89 0.02
N VAL A 90 13.23 11.13 0.38
CA VAL A 90 12.56 12.09 -0.49
C VAL A 90 13.52 13.23 -0.79
N TYR A 91 13.61 13.61 -2.04
CA TYR A 91 14.47 14.66 -2.53
C TYR A 91 13.68 15.58 -3.45
N PHE A 92 13.54 16.84 -3.09
CA PHE A 92 13.04 17.87 -3.97
C PHE A 92 14.22 18.56 -4.66
N GLN A 93 13.99 19.14 -5.83
CA GLN A 93 15.04 19.74 -6.66
C GLN A 93 15.85 20.83 -5.93
N ASP A 94 15.24 21.53 -4.99
CA ASP A 94 15.83 22.60 -4.17
C ASP A 94 16.42 22.10 -2.84
N ASP A 95 16.34 20.80 -2.54
CA ASP A 95 16.92 20.23 -1.33
C ASP A 95 18.43 20.03 -1.49
N LEU A 96 19.21 20.40 -0.47
CA LEU A 96 20.65 20.10 -0.41
C LEU A 96 20.92 18.64 -0.04
N GLU A 97 20.02 18.03 0.73
CA GLU A 97 20.10 16.66 1.20
C GLU A 97 18.71 16.01 1.22
N PRO A 98 18.63 14.68 1.01
CA PRO A 98 17.36 13.99 1.09
C PRO A 98 16.76 14.03 2.48
N THR A 99 15.44 14.07 2.55
CA THR A 99 14.66 13.94 3.77
C THR A 99 14.34 12.46 4.02
N ARG A 100 14.62 11.99 5.22
CA ARG A 100 14.33 10.61 5.63
C ARG A 100 12.91 10.48 6.14
N ILE A 101 12.21 9.49 5.63
CA ILE A 101 10.86 9.20 6.08
C ILE A 101 10.92 8.05 7.07
N PHE A 102 10.68 8.35 8.33
CA PHE A 102 10.73 7.39 9.42
C PHE A 102 9.36 6.75 9.66
N GLN A 103 9.35 5.48 10.08
CA GLN A 103 8.13 4.82 10.56
C GLN A 103 7.75 5.31 11.97
N ASN A 104 8.73 5.59 12.80
CA ASN A 104 8.49 6.17 14.13
C ASN A 104 7.99 7.60 13.99
N ILE A 105 6.85 7.91 14.64
CA ILE A 105 6.12 9.19 14.50
C ILE A 105 6.96 10.36 14.99
N ASP A 106 7.62 10.23 16.15
CA ASP A 106 8.43 11.31 16.72
C ASP A 106 9.63 11.64 15.84
N SER A 107 10.29 10.60 15.32
CA SER A 107 11.42 10.75 14.40
C SER A 107 10.97 11.40 13.10
N LEU A 108 9.80 11.02 12.57
CA LEU A 108 9.21 11.62 11.35
C LEU A 108 8.87 13.09 11.59
N GLN A 109 8.17 13.40 12.66
CA GLN A 109 7.78 14.78 12.98
C GLN A 109 9.02 15.69 13.14
N ASN A 110 10.06 15.21 13.81
CA ASN A 110 11.31 15.95 13.96
C ASN A 110 12.02 16.16 12.61
N GLU A 111 12.08 15.14 11.76
CA GLU A 111 12.70 15.26 10.44
C GLU A 111 11.95 16.26 9.55
N LEU A 112 10.61 16.15 9.46
CA LEU A 112 9.78 17.05 8.66
C LEU A 112 9.85 18.49 9.18
N LYS A 113 9.87 18.69 10.50
CA LYS A 113 10.07 20.00 11.13
C LYS A 113 11.42 20.60 10.74
N ASN A 114 12.48 19.83 10.83
CA ASN A 114 13.85 20.32 10.60
C ASN A 114 14.13 20.56 9.10
N LYS A 115 13.65 19.67 8.23
CA LYS A 115 13.95 19.73 6.79
C LYS A 115 12.95 20.59 6.01
N TRP A 116 11.67 20.56 6.36
CA TRP A 116 10.61 21.21 5.59
C TRP A 116 9.80 22.23 6.41
N ASN A 117 10.27 22.58 7.62
CA ASN A 117 9.59 23.53 8.52
C ASN A 117 8.11 23.15 8.79
N GLU A 118 7.82 21.85 8.86
CA GLU A 118 6.48 21.38 9.17
C GLU A 118 6.09 21.73 10.62
N LYS A 119 4.92 22.36 10.79
CA LYS A 119 4.37 22.80 12.09
C LYS A 119 3.00 22.19 12.39
N GLY A 120 2.50 21.37 11.47
CA GLY A 120 1.19 20.74 11.59
C GLY A 120 1.20 19.50 12.49
N ASP A 121 0.07 18.81 12.52
CA ASP A 121 -0.17 17.64 13.38
C ASP A 121 0.15 16.33 12.65
N VAL A 122 1.44 16.03 12.50
CA VAL A 122 1.92 14.79 11.89
C VAL A 122 1.46 13.56 12.69
N ALA A 123 1.43 13.66 14.02
CA ALA A 123 1.00 12.56 14.89
C ALA A 123 -0.51 12.28 14.75
N GLY A 124 -1.33 13.33 14.75
CA GLY A 124 -2.78 13.21 14.53
C GLY A 124 -3.09 12.59 13.16
N PHE A 125 -2.40 13.02 12.10
CA PHE A 125 -2.54 12.42 10.78
C PHE A 125 -2.26 10.91 10.82
N ARG A 126 -1.14 10.49 11.38
CA ARG A 126 -0.77 9.07 11.46
C ARG A 126 -1.73 8.23 12.29
N ASN A 127 -2.24 8.80 13.39
CA ASN A 127 -3.22 8.13 14.23
C ASN A 127 -4.54 7.91 13.48
N ASP A 128 -5.04 8.92 12.79
CA ASP A 128 -6.28 8.81 12.03
C ASP A 128 -6.11 7.97 10.76
N GLU A 129 -4.98 8.08 10.06
CA GLU A 129 -4.60 7.18 8.96
C GLU A 129 -4.67 5.71 9.39
N ASN A 130 -4.07 5.36 10.53
CA ASN A 130 -4.11 4.00 11.05
C ASN A 130 -5.52 3.51 11.36
N LYS A 131 -6.39 4.36 11.92
CA LYS A 131 -7.81 4.03 12.15
C LYS A 131 -8.55 3.76 10.83
N VAL A 132 -8.33 4.61 9.83
CA VAL A 132 -8.95 4.47 8.50
C VAL A 132 -8.44 3.21 7.79
N ILE A 133 -7.13 2.96 7.82
CA ILE A 133 -6.55 1.73 7.25
C ILE A 133 -7.16 0.49 7.92
N HIS A 134 -7.26 0.48 9.24
CA HIS A 134 -7.86 -0.64 9.97
C HIS A 134 -9.34 -0.83 9.63
N TYR A 135 -10.10 0.25 9.51
CA TYR A 135 -11.48 0.23 9.04
C TYR A 135 -11.59 -0.39 7.64
N LEU A 136 -10.79 0.08 6.68
CA LEU A 136 -10.77 -0.44 5.31
C LEU A 136 -10.36 -1.92 5.25
N GLN A 137 -9.35 -2.34 6.01
CA GLN A 137 -8.95 -3.74 6.09
C GLN A 137 -10.07 -4.66 6.58
N ASN A 138 -10.88 -4.19 7.52
CA ASN A 138 -12.04 -4.92 7.99
C ASN A 138 -13.18 -5.00 6.97
N ILE A 139 -13.34 -3.95 6.13
CA ILE A 139 -14.32 -3.96 5.03
C ILE A 139 -13.96 -5.00 3.98
N TYR A 140 -12.68 -5.10 3.59
CA TYR A 140 -12.26 -6.06 2.57
C TYR A 140 -12.56 -7.53 2.92
N LYS A 141 -12.78 -7.83 4.20
CA LYS A 141 -13.19 -9.16 4.66
C LYS A 141 -14.70 -9.39 4.60
N LYS A 142 -15.49 -8.33 4.43
CA LYS A 142 -16.95 -8.42 4.40
C LYS A 142 -17.44 -8.56 2.97
N SER A 143 -18.56 -9.25 2.78
CA SER A 143 -19.23 -9.37 1.48
C SER A 143 -20.21 -8.23 1.20
N THR A 144 -20.41 -7.32 2.15
CA THR A 144 -21.33 -6.18 2.04
C THR A 144 -20.57 -4.89 1.80
N ILE A 145 -21.11 -4.01 0.96
CA ILE A 145 -20.59 -2.67 0.73
C ILE A 145 -20.95 -1.82 1.95
N PRO A 146 -19.98 -1.18 2.63
CA PRO A 146 -20.24 -0.35 3.80
C PRO A 146 -20.97 0.94 3.40
N SER A 147 -21.87 1.42 4.26
CA SER A 147 -22.50 2.73 4.12
C SER A 147 -21.65 3.84 4.78
N ILE A 148 -21.98 5.08 4.48
CA ILE A 148 -21.40 6.23 5.20
C ILE A 148 -21.73 6.18 6.69
N SER A 149 -22.95 5.73 7.04
CA SER A 149 -23.35 5.56 8.43
C SER A 149 -22.47 4.53 9.18
N ASP A 150 -22.05 3.45 8.50
CA ASP A 150 -21.10 2.48 9.09
C ASP A 150 -19.74 3.13 9.35
N ALA A 151 -19.28 3.97 8.43
CA ALA A 151 -18.03 4.72 8.62
C ALA A 151 -18.14 5.71 9.80
N GLU A 152 -19.22 6.48 9.88
CA GLU A 152 -19.46 7.42 10.98
C GLU A 152 -19.54 6.75 12.35
N ASN A 153 -20.16 5.57 12.42
CA ASN A 153 -20.26 4.79 13.66
C ASN A 153 -18.90 4.27 14.15
N ILE A 154 -17.98 3.95 13.23
CA ILE A 154 -16.68 3.34 13.56
C ILE A 154 -15.58 4.41 13.68
N LEU A 155 -15.50 5.35 12.74
CA LEU A 155 -14.46 6.36 12.68
C LEU A 155 -14.84 7.67 13.39
N GLY A 156 -16.13 7.90 13.62
CA GLY A 156 -16.69 9.16 14.06
C GLY A 156 -16.96 10.12 12.88
N LYS A 157 -17.89 11.06 13.08
CA LYS A 157 -18.33 11.99 12.02
C LYS A 157 -17.18 12.81 11.45
N LYS A 158 -16.34 13.39 12.32
CA LYS A 158 -15.23 14.26 11.88
C LYS A 158 -14.23 13.51 10.97
N THR A 159 -13.80 12.33 11.38
CA THR A 159 -12.86 11.52 10.59
C THR A 159 -13.51 11.07 9.28
N THR A 160 -14.79 10.67 9.31
CA THR A 160 -15.51 10.28 8.10
C THR A 160 -15.66 11.43 7.11
N GLU A 161 -16.02 12.63 7.58
CA GLU A 161 -16.09 13.81 6.71
C GLU A 161 -14.75 14.10 6.04
N LEU A 162 -13.66 14.04 6.80
CA LEU A 162 -12.34 14.43 6.32
C LEU A 162 -11.70 13.36 5.43
N TRP A 163 -11.75 12.07 5.85
CA TRP A 163 -11.01 10.97 5.21
C TRP A 163 -11.81 10.20 4.15
N ILE A 164 -13.13 10.17 4.26
CA ILE A 164 -13.99 9.37 3.37
C ILE A 164 -14.74 10.26 2.36
N LYS A 165 -15.22 11.41 2.79
CA LYS A 165 -16.03 12.33 1.97
C LYS A 165 -15.24 13.52 1.46
N GLY A 166 -14.21 13.96 2.19
CA GLY A 166 -13.38 15.11 1.87
C GLY A 166 -12.45 14.89 0.68
N SER A 167 -11.91 15.96 0.17
CA SER A 167 -10.86 15.90 -0.84
C SER A 167 -9.48 15.67 -0.20
N ALA A 168 -8.52 15.14 -0.99
CA ALA A 168 -7.13 15.04 -0.57
C ALA A 168 -6.55 16.42 -0.17
N TYR A 169 -6.98 17.49 -0.86
CA TYR A 169 -6.58 18.86 -0.56
C TYR A 169 -7.03 19.29 0.85
N ASP A 170 -8.30 19.07 1.21
CA ASP A 170 -8.85 19.41 2.53
C ASP A 170 -8.17 18.58 3.63
N LEU A 171 -7.98 17.29 3.38
CA LEU A 171 -7.29 16.38 4.28
C LEU A 171 -5.86 16.88 4.59
N LEU A 172 -5.09 17.17 3.56
CA LEU A 172 -3.69 17.58 3.74
C LEU A 172 -3.57 18.94 4.40
N ASN A 173 -4.44 19.89 4.07
CA ASN A 173 -4.46 21.22 4.72
C ASN A 173 -4.95 21.17 6.17
N HIS A 174 -5.72 20.15 6.56
CA HIS A 174 -6.12 19.96 7.94
C HIS A 174 -4.95 19.61 8.86
N TYR A 175 -4.03 18.78 8.38
CA TYR A 175 -2.94 18.26 9.22
C TYR A 175 -1.60 18.95 8.99
N PHE A 176 -1.32 19.47 7.80
CA PHE A 176 0.02 19.93 7.42
C PHE A 176 0.07 21.40 7.01
N THR A 177 1.18 22.04 7.34
CA THR A 177 1.44 23.43 6.97
C THR A 177 2.45 23.55 5.84
N SER A 178 3.39 22.61 5.72
CA SER A 178 4.44 22.59 4.69
C SER A 178 3.95 21.99 3.37
N ASP A 179 4.13 22.71 2.27
CA ASP A 179 3.77 22.21 0.94
C ASP A 179 4.62 21.01 0.53
N LYS A 180 5.89 20.93 0.94
CA LYS A 180 6.73 19.74 0.71
C LYS A 180 6.18 18.52 1.41
N THR A 181 5.70 18.67 2.66
CA THR A 181 5.02 17.59 3.38
C THR A 181 3.76 17.14 2.67
N LYS A 182 2.90 18.08 2.25
CA LYS A 182 1.65 17.76 1.52
C LYS A 182 1.93 17.05 0.21
N LEU A 183 2.89 17.53 -0.58
CA LEU A 183 3.30 16.89 -1.84
C LEU A 183 3.83 15.48 -1.59
N TYR A 184 4.69 15.29 -0.59
CA TYR A 184 5.19 13.97 -0.22
C TYR A 184 4.05 13.00 0.11
N ILE A 185 3.11 13.41 0.97
CA ILE A 185 1.97 12.55 1.37
C ILE A 185 1.10 12.22 0.15
N LEU A 186 0.78 13.22 -0.68
CA LEU A 186 -0.06 13.04 -1.87
C LEU A 186 0.52 12.02 -2.85
N PHE A 187 1.82 12.07 -3.13
CA PHE A 187 2.44 11.24 -4.16
C PHE A 187 2.96 9.89 -3.67
N TYR A 188 3.17 9.73 -2.37
CA TYR A 188 3.87 8.54 -1.85
C TYR A 188 3.08 7.76 -0.79
N GLN A 189 1.94 8.26 -0.33
CA GLN A 189 1.13 7.62 0.72
C GLN A 189 -0.35 7.47 0.36
N MET A 190 -0.86 8.20 -0.62
CA MET A 190 -2.20 8.00 -1.17
C MET A 190 -2.13 7.09 -2.42
#